data_54fca982e5e9780bcb6a4c6fe1f9a534
#
_entry.id   54fca982e5e9780bcb6a4c6fe1f9a534
#
_cell.length_a   1.000
_cell.length_b   1.000
_cell.length_c   1.000
_cell.angle_alpha   90.00
_cell.angle_beta   90.00
_cell.angle_gamma   90.00
#
_symmetry.space_group_name_H-M   'P 1'
#
loop_
_entity.id
_entity.type
_entity.pdbx_description
1 polymer ?
#
loop_
_entity_poly.entity_id
_entity_poly.type
_entity_poly.pdbx_seq_one_letter_code
_entity_poly.pdbx_strand_id
1 'polypeptide(L)'
;MKVTAFIRQATVKGTPNETVHIYFRVRDGKTDIKAASELSINPNHWNAEKQGYKSRVSLVSESAKVDFEKKISELKTLISEKYYRGADGEWLKTLIEEYHHPDINKRVSKNKENLLQNRIRQYAENRPLTPRAKLRLLGIAKKVDRYTEYMKTIMKRRNFGLNVDTMTSDDLRSLQAFICKEVDFYDEFPELYTDIEKGYAPREQSENSLNTIFRRIHTVINYCLKNNLTTNDPFATFETPKVIYGPPFYLNLEERDKVYYADLSDCCRGMQVYRDIFMFQCLIGCRAGDLLALRKDNIVDGAVEYIAEKTKGHNPRTIRVPLNDKAKAILEKYNDLGDRILPKFNYSDYNKNIRKILKHVGINRKVVVINLMTRESEMKPLCDVATTHTARKTFIGNLYKKVKDPSLVASLSGHTDGSRAFARYREIDMEMKRELVEMID
;
A
#
# COMPACT_ATOMS: atom_id res chain seq x y z
N MET A 1 9.48 48.46 -3.44
CA MET A 1 10.54 47.60 -2.93
C MET A 1 11.89 48.06 -3.44
N LYS A 2 12.96 48.01 -2.60
CA LYS A 2 14.34 48.34 -2.97
C LYS A 2 15.30 47.21 -2.50
N VAL A 3 16.09 46.67 -3.44
CA VAL A 3 17.14 45.68 -3.15
C VAL A 3 18.52 46.35 -3.24
N THR A 4 19.32 46.21 -2.21
CA THR A 4 20.67 46.82 -2.15
C THR A 4 21.70 45.79 -1.68
N ALA A 5 22.87 45.80 -2.31
CA ALA A 5 24.04 45.07 -1.84
C ALA A 5 24.92 45.99 -0.96
N PHE A 6 25.47 45.46 0.12
CA PHE A 6 26.33 46.21 1.02
C PHE A 6 27.30 45.27 1.74
N ILE A 7 28.35 45.85 2.30
CA ILE A 7 29.29 45.16 3.19
C ILE A 7 29.03 45.55 4.64
N ARG A 8 29.27 44.68 5.58
CA ARG A 8 29.40 45.05 6.99
C ARG A 8 30.83 45.38 7.27
N GLN A 9 31.10 46.57 7.79
CA GLN A 9 32.42 46.90 8.31
C GLN A 9 32.68 45.99 9.52
N ALA A 10 33.51 44.99 9.36
CA ALA A 10 34.03 44.25 10.49
C ALA A 10 35.06 45.17 11.17
N THR A 11 34.78 45.56 12.40
CA THR A 11 35.79 46.14 13.33
C THR A 11 36.71 45.04 13.77
N VAL A 12 37.59 44.58 12.89
CA VAL A 12 38.72 43.73 13.28
C VAL A 12 39.94 44.62 13.29
N LYS A 13 40.54 44.81 14.46
CA LYS A 13 41.87 45.37 14.63
C LYS A 13 42.84 44.45 13.89
N GLY A 14 43.34 44.94 12.74
CA GLY A 14 44.69 44.70 12.28
C GLY A 14 44.98 43.51 11.41
N THR A 15 44.44 43.41 10.18
CA THR A 15 45.21 42.83 9.05
C THR A 15 44.69 43.37 7.72
N PRO A 16 45.60 43.80 6.78
CA PRO A 16 45.24 44.48 5.53
C PRO A 16 44.58 43.63 4.44
N ASN A 17 44.39 42.31 4.65
CA ASN A 17 43.99 41.35 3.62
C ASN A 17 42.67 40.63 3.89
N GLU A 18 41.86 41.08 4.84
CA GLU A 18 40.60 40.38 5.11
C GLU A 18 39.51 40.74 4.08
N THR A 19 38.95 39.71 3.46
CA THR A 19 37.75 39.84 2.63
C THR A 19 36.51 39.75 3.51
N VAL A 20 35.47 40.53 3.17
CA VAL A 20 34.17 40.50 3.84
C VAL A 20 33.09 40.06 2.88
N HIS A 21 32.05 39.38 3.40
CA HIS A 21 30.91 38.93 2.60
C HIS A 21 30.03 40.11 2.17
N ILE A 22 29.46 40.00 0.94
CA ILE A 22 28.44 40.88 0.46
C ILE A 22 27.11 40.45 1.08
N TYR A 23 26.40 41.43 1.65
CA TYR A 23 25.04 41.26 2.16
C TYR A 23 24.05 41.86 1.18
N PHE A 24 22.91 41.21 0.98
CA PHE A 24 21.74 41.76 0.30
C PHE A 24 20.70 42.17 1.33
N ARG A 25 20.08 43.34 1.06
CA ARG A 25 19.02 43.92 1.90
C ARG A 25 17.81 44.24 1.05
N VAL A 26 16.64 43.80 1.48
CA VAL A 26 15.37 44.14 0.87
C VAL A 26 14.62 45.05 1.81
N ARG A 27 14.15 46.20 1.29
CA ARG A 27 13.29 47.16 1.99
C ARG A 27 12.00 47.35 1.23
N ASP A 28 10.86 47.14 1.91
CA ASP A 28 9.52 47.36 1.36
C ASP A 28 8.55 47.74 2.48
N GLY A 29 8.24 49.02 2.60
CA GLY A 29 7.45 49.55 3.71
C GLY A 29 8.06 49.26 5.07
N LYS A 30 7.40 48.42 5.86
CA LYS A 30 7.88 48.00 7.19
C LYS A 30 8.86 46.81 7.12
N THR A 31 9.01 46.16 5.98
CA THR A 31 9.92 45.02 5.79
C THR A 31 11.34 45.51 5.61
N ASP A 32 12.27 45.03 6.42
CA ASP A 32 13.71 45.30 6.32
C ASP A 32 14.46 44.00 6.66
N ILE A 33 14.74 43.20 5.64
CA ILE A 33 15.40 41.91 5.76
C ILE A 33 16.77 41.93 5.09
N LYS A 34 17.71 41.12 5.61
CA LYS A 34 19.08 41.05 5.11
C LYS A 34 19.69 39.67 5.30
N ALA A 35 20.44 39.22 4.30
CA ALA A 35 21.19 37.96 4.37
C ALA A 35 22.56 38.13 3.70
N ALA A 36 23.54 37.33 4.15
CA ALA A 36 24.86 37.27 3.54
C ALA A 36 24.84 36.41 2.28
N SER A 37 25.68 36.74 1.30
CA SER A 37 25.99 35.88 0.16
C SER A 37 27.39 35.31 0.30
N GLU A 38 27.75 34.34 -0.56
CA GLU A 38 29.14 33.82 -0.65
C GLU A 38 30.07 34.76 -1.42
N LEU A 39 29.54 35.79 -2.04
CA LEU A 39 30.38 36.81 -2.68
C LEU A 39 31.16 37.55 -1.60
N SER A 40 32.45 37.65 -1.80
CA SER A 40 33.36 38.37 -0.89
C SER A 40 34.19 39.38 -1.61
N ILE A 41 34.55 40.47 -0.92
CA ILE A 41 35.36 41.56 -1.45
C ILE A 41 36.26 42.13 -0.36
N ASN A 42 37.44 42.64 -0.75
CA ASN A 42 38.20 43.44 0.17
C ASN A 42 37.47 44.78 0.45
N PRO A 43 37.22 45.16 1.71
CA PRO A 43 36.48 46.37 2.07
C PRO A 43 37.05 47.66 1.40
N ASN A 44 38.38 47.74 1.22
CA ASN A 44 39.02 48.86 0.58
C ASN A 44 38.72 49.00 -0.92
N HIS A 45 38.29 47.92 -1.56
CA HIS A 45 37.91 47.87 -2.98
C HIS A 45 36.40 48.13 -3.22
N TRP A 46 35.58 48.15 -2.17
CA TRP A 46 34.13 48.32 -2.25
C TRP A 46 33.73 49.76 -2.50
N ASN A 47 32.86 49.98 -3.48
CA ASN A 47 32.16 51.23 -3.71
C ASN A 47 30.68 51.11 -3.32
N ALA A 48 30.28 51.83 -2.29
CA ALA A 48 28.94 51.72 -1.74
C ALA A 48 27.83 52.34 -2.67
N GLU A 49 28.18 53.34 -3.49
CA GLU A 49 27.22 53.97 -4.41
C GLU A 49 26.96 53.07 -5.61
N LYS A 50 28.02 52.56 -6.23
CA LYS A 50 27.92 51.62 -7.37
C LYS A 50 27.51 50.23 -6.93
N GLN A 51 27.68 49.89 -5.66
CA GLN A 51 27.52 48.54 -5.09
C GLN A 51 28.34 47.48 -5.86
N GLY A 52 29.60 47.78 -6.08
CA GLY A 52 30.58 47.00 -6.84
C GLY A 52 32.00 47.43 -6.54
N TYR A 53 32.94 47.15 -7.42
CA TYR A 53 34.33 47.55 -7.28
C TYR A 53 34.53 49.08 -7.48
N LYS A 54 35.51 49.66 -6.78
CA LYS A 54 36.03 50.99 -7.09
C LYS A 54 36.71 50.98 -8.45
N SER A 55 36.62 52.09 -9.19
CA SER A 55 37.15 52.21 -10.57
C SER A 55 38.68 52.03 -10.69
N ARG A 56 39.43 52.38 -9.63
CA ARG A 56 40.92 52.31 -9.62
C ARG A 56 41.45 51.20 -8.70
N VAL A 57 41.07 49.93 -8.96
CA VAL A 57 41.63 48.78 -8.25
C VAL A 57 42.49 47.98 -9.24
N SER A 58 43.82 48.13 -9.14
CA SER A 58 44.78 47.50 -10.06
C SER A 58 45.09 46.02 -9.75
N LEU A 59 44.79 45.55 -8.56
CA LEU A 59 45.07 44.19 -8.10
C LEU A 59 44.06 43.12 -8.55
N VAL A 60 42.96 43.53 -9.21
CA VAL A 60 41.91 42.62 -9.69
C VAL A 60 41.75 42.83 -11.19
N SER A 61 41.72 41.75 -11.95
CA SER A 61 41.52 41.81 -13.41
C SER A 61 40.15 42.41 -13.76
N GLU A 62 40.08 43.11 -14.89
CA GLU A 62 38.79 43.67 -15.33
C GLU A 62 37.73 42.63 -15.56
N SER A 63 38.06 41.43 -16.07
CA SER A 63 37.15 40.33 -16.20
C SER A 63 36.54 39.87 -14.86
N ALA A 64 37.36 39.79 -13.82
CA ALA A 64 36.89 39.41 -12.48
C ALA A 64 35.98 40.47 -11.85
N LYS A 65 36.23 41.76 -12.13
CA LYS A 65 35.33 42.83 -11.68
C LYS A 65 33.97 42.75 -12.39
N VAL A 66 33.98 42.55 -13.71
CA VAL A 66 32.75 42.39 -14.51
C VAL A 66 31.94 41.19 -14.06
N ASP A 67 32.58 40.03 -13.86
CA ASP A 67 31.88 38.83 -13.36
C ASP A 67 31.30 39.01 -11.97
N PHE A 68 32.01 39.70 -11.08
CA PHE A 68 31.54 40.01 -9.75
C PHE A 68 30.30 40.93 -9.77
N GLU A 69 30.36 42.02 -10.54
CA GLU A 69 29.26 42.97 -10.71
C GLU A 69 28.06 42.34 -11.39
N LYS A 70 28.27 41.43 -12.36
CA LYS A 70 27.26 40.62 -12.99
C LYS A 70 26.51 39.75 -11.96
N LYS A 71 27.23 39.01 -11.11
CA LYS A 71 26.62 38.20 -10.04
C LYS A 71 25.83 39.02 -9.05
N ILE A 72 26.27 40.22 -8.67
CA ILE A 72 25.49 41.14 -7.83
C ILE A 72 24.19 41.57 -8.53
N SER A 73 24.28 41.90 -9.82
CA SER A 73 23.13 42.31 -10.60
C SER A 73 22.12 41.16 -10.75
N GLU A 74 22.58 39.96 -11.07
CA GLU A 74 21.74 38.77 -11.18
C GLU A 74 21.03 38.46 -9.87
N LEU A 75 21.71 38.48 -8.72
CA LEU A 75 21.11 38.28 -7.40
C LEU A 75 20.06 39.35 -7.07
N LYS A 76 20.33 40.62 -7.38
CA LYS A 76 19.32 41.69 -7.18
C LYS A 76 18.08 41.48 -8.02
N THR A 77 18.23 41.07 -9.28
CA THR A 77 17.13 40.76 -10.19
C THR A 77 16.34 39.59 -9.66
N LEU A 78 17.00 38.48 -9.33
CA LEU A 78 16.38 37.26 -8.77
C LEU A 78 15.60 37.56 -7.48
N ILE A 79 16.18 38.34 -6.56
CA ILE A 79 15.52 38.73 -5.32
C ILE A 79 14.28 39.62 -5.63
N SER A 80 14.39 40.50 -6.60
CA SER A 80 13.28 41.41 -6.98
C SER A 80 12.13 40.64 -7.62
N GLU A 81 12.40 39.68 -8.47
CA GLU A 81 11.40 38.87 -9.17
C GLU A 81 10.66 37.90 -8.24
N LYS A 82 11.38 37.34 -7.28
CA LYS A 82 10.82 36.33 -6.37
C LYS A 82 10.28 36.89 -5.04
N TYR A 83 10.41 38.18 -4.81
CA TYR A 83 9.93 38.81 -3.58
C TYR A 83 8.39 38.77 -3.47
N TYR A 84 7.90 38.48 -2.27
CA TYR A 84 6.48 38.56 -1.90
C TYR A 84 6.31 39.25 -0.55
N ARG A 85 5.12 39.87 -0.33
CA ARG A 85 4.83 40.47 0.97
C ARG A 85 4.75 39.44 2.07
N GLY A 86 5.54 39.61 3.14
CA GLY A 86 5.66 38.66 4.23
C GLY A 86 6.93 37.82 4.17
N ALA A 87 7.78 37.99 3.15
CA ALA A 87 9.09 37.37 3.10
C ALA A 87 9.95 37.80 4.30
N ASP A 88 10.66 36.85 4.89
CA ASP A 88 11.52 37.01 6.05
C ASP A 88 13.03 36.84 5.72
N GLY A 89 13.88 36.95 6.75
CA GLY A 89 15.32 36.80 6.57
C GLY A 89 15.73 35.39 6.17
N GLU A 90 14.99 34.36 6.58
CA GLU A 90 15.28 32.96 6.22
C GLU A 90 14.97 32.70 4.73
N TRP A 91 13.83 33.24 4.24
CA TRP A 91 13.52 33.21 2.80
C TRP A 91 14.65 33.82 1.96
N LEU A 92 15.15 35.03 2.36
CA LEU A 92 16.20 35.69 1.61
C LEU A 92 17.51 34.90 1.63
N LYS A 93 17.85 34.30 2.75
CA LYS A 93 19.02 33.44 2.91
C LYS A 93 18.91 32.20 2.00
N THR A 94 17.79 31.50 2.03
CA THR A 94 17.54 30.32 1.18
C THR A 94 17.63 30.68 -0.32
N LEU A 95 17.06 31.80 -0.74
CA LEU A 95 17.10 32.24 -2.13
C LEU A 95 18.54 32.54 -2.61
N ILE A 96 19.37 33.14 -1.75
CA ILE A 96 20.76 33.42 -2.05
C ILE A 96 21.59 32.10 -2.09
N GLU A 97 21.35 31.16 -1.18
CA GLU A 97 21.96 29.84 -1.18
C GLU A 97 21.59 29.04 -2.45
N GLU A 98 20.31 29.12 -2.88
CA GLU A 98 19.86 28.51 -4.15
C GLU A 98 20.59 29.08 -5.38
N TYR A 99 20.86 30.35 -5.41
CA TYR A 99 21.61 30.97 -6.50
C TYR A 99 23.07 30.46 -6.55
N HIS A 100 23.73 30.35 -5.41
CA HIS A 100 25.11 29.88 -5.35
C HIS A 100 25.28 28.38 -5.55
N HIS A 101 24.25 27.61 -5.15
CA HIS A 101 24.26 26.14 -5.15
C HIS A 101 23.02 25.53 -5.76
N PRO A 102 22.72 25.78 -7.04
CA PRO A 102 21.51 25.28 -7.70
C PRO A 102 21.40 23.74 -7.68
N ASP A 103 22.53 23.03 -7.58
CA ASP A 103 22.56 21.58 -7.56
C ASP A 103 22.31 20.97 -6.17
N ILE A 104 22.54 21.74 -5.09
CA ILE A 104 22.24 21.27 -3.72
C ILE A 104 20.72 21.10 -3.55
N ASN A 105 19.93 22.04 -4.01
CA ASN A 105 18.48 21.94 -3.91
C ASN A 105 17.87 20.87 -4.82
N LYS A 106 18.44 20.67 -6.01
CA LYS A 106 18.09 19.51 -6.85
C LYS A 106 18.43 18.20 -6.14
N ARG A 107 19.57 18.10 -5.43
CA ARG A 107 19.92 16.91 -4.62
C ARG A 107 18.99 16.74 -3.42
N VAL A 108 18.68 17.81 -2.70
CA VAL A 108 17.76 17.76 -1.54
C VAL A 108 16.35 17.39 -1.99
N SER A 109 15.85 17.97 -3.08
CA SER A 109 14.55 17.62 -3.69
C SER A 109 14.55 16.16 -4.15
N LYS A 110 15.57 15.72 -4.88
CA LYS A 110 15.71 14.33 -5.34
C LYS A 110 15.82 13.35 -4.15
N ASN A 111 16.56 13.71 -3.11
CA ASN A 111 16.65 12.89 -1.90
C ASN A 111 15.29 12.74 -1.21
N LYS A 112 14.49 13.80 -1.15
CA LYS A 112 13.15 13.76 -0.57
C LYS A 112 12.18 12.93 -1.42
N GLU A 113 12.24 13.06 -2.73
CA GLU A 113 11.44 12.24 -3.65
C GLU A 113 11.81 10.76 -3.58
N ASN A 114 13.09 10.44 -3.37
CA ASN A 114 13.60 9.07 -3.28
C ASN A 114 13.36 8.39 -1.94
N LEU A 115 12.66 9.02 -1.00
CA LEU A 115 12.18 8.33 0.20
C LEU A 115 11.13 7.28 -0.18
N LEU A 116 11.25 6.09 0.39
CA LEU A 116 10.41 4.92 0.09
C LEU A 116 8.91 5.25 0.15
N GLN A 117 8.46 5.94 1.20
CA GLN A 117 7.05 6.33 1.34
C GLN A 117 6.58 7.26 0.21
N ASN A 118 7.45 8.14 -0.28
CA ASN A 118 7.12 9.04 -1.38
C ASN A 118 7.09 8.29 -2.72
N ARG A 119 8.02 7.36 -2.95
CA ARG A 119 7.98 6.46 -4.12
C ARG A 119 6.74 5.56 -4.12
N ILE A 120 6.31 5.06 -2.96
CA ILE A 120 5.04 4.31 -2.84
C ILE A 120 3.84 5.18 -3.22
N ARG A 121 3.78 6.44 -2.76
CA ARG A 121 2.70 7.38 -3.11
C ARG A 121 2.69 7.70 -4.60
N GLN A 122 3.84 8.05 -5.17
CA GLN A 122 3.97 8.31 -6.62
C GLN A 122 3.56 7.10 -7.47
N TYR A 123 3.98 5.89 -7.07
CA TYR A 123 3.56 4.66 -7.74
C TYR A 123 2.04 4.47 -7.68
N ALA A 124 1.43 4.73 -6.53
CA ALA A 124 -0.02 4.61 -6.35
C ALA A 124 -0.81 5.65 -7.16
N GLU A 125 -0.25 6.82 -7.43
CA GLU A 125 -0.87 7.89 -8.23
C GLU A 125 -0.72 7.66 -9.73
N ASN A 126 0.49 7.30 -10.17
CA ASN A 126 0.85 7.24 -11.58
C ASN A 126 0.46 5.92 -12.26
N ARG A 127 -0.07 4.92 -11.51
CA ARG A 127 -0.46 3.63 -12.09
C ARG A 127 -1.97 3.45 -12.10
N PRO A 128 -2.53 2.82 -13.15
CA PRO A 128 -3.95 2.49 -13.24
C PRO A 128 -4.28 1.35 -12.26
N LEU A 129 -4.44 1.69 -10.99
CA LEU A 129 -4.73 0.76 -9.91
C LEU A 129 -6.20 0.86 -9.50
N THR A 130 -6.76 -0.26 -9.03
CA THR A 130 -8.08 -0.23 -8.41
C THR A 130 -8.05 0.65 -7.14
N PRO A 131 -9.15 1.33 -6.77
CA PRO A 131 -9.20 2.17 -5.56
C PRO A 131 -8.72 1.42 -4.30
N ARG A 132 -9.10 0.15 -4.16
CA ARG A 132 -8.68 -0.70 -3.04
C ARG A 132 -7.18 -1.02 -3.05
N ALA A 133 -6.58 -1.18 -4.22
CA ALA A 133 -5.13 -1.41 -4.34
C ALA A 133 -4.36 -0.13 -4.00
N LYS A 134 -4.85 1.03 -4.44
CA LYS A 134 -4.28 2.35 -4.10
C LYS A 134 -4.32 2.59 -2.59
N LEU A 135 -5.47 2.41 -1.94
CA LEU A 135 -5.60 2.56 -0.48
C LEU A 135 -4.63 1.66 0.31
N ARG A 136 -4.42 0.42 -0.15
CA ARG A 136 -3.47 -0.49 0.50
C ARG A 136 -2.03 -0.01 0.39
N LEU A 137 -1.62 0.56 -0.75
CA LEU A 137 -0.28 1.13 -0.92
C LEU A 137 -0.10 2.37 -0.03
N LEU A 138 -1.10 3.25 0.00
CA LEU A 138 -1.08 4.43 0.89
C LEU A 138 -1.00 4.03 2.36
N GLY A 139 -1.68 2.94 2.77
CA GLY A 139 -1.55 2.38 4.12
C GLY A 139 -0.13 1.88 4.43
N ILE A 140 0.57 1.31 3.44
CA ILE A 140 1.98 0.92 3.60
C ILE A 140 2.87 2.17 3.71
N ALA A 141 2.64 3.20 2.88
CA ALA A 141 3.39 4.46 2.97
C ALA A 141 3.27 5.09 4.37
N LYS A 142 2.06 5.11 4.96
CA LYS A 142 1.85 5.58 6.33
C LYS A 142 2.63 4.78 7.38
N LYS A 143 2.76 3.45 7.22
CA LYS A 143 3.61 2.62 8.10
C LYS A 143 5.08 3.00 7.99
N VAL A 144 5.57 3.29 6.79
CA VAL A 144 6.94 3.76 6.56
C VAL A 144 7.15 5.17 7.15
N ASP A 145 6.15 6.05 7.08
CA ASP A 145 6.22 7.37 7.73
C ASP A 145 6.37 7.23 9.25
N ARG A 146 5.52 6.42 9.88
CA ARG A 146 5.59 6.17 11.34
C ARG A 146 6.93 5.57 11.75
N TYR A 147 7.44 4.60 10.98
CA TYR A 147 8.78 4.06 11.21
C TYR A 147 9.86 5.13 11.12
N THR A 148 9.78 5.98 10.10
CA THR A 148 10.73 7.08 9.92
C THR A 148 10.69 8.06 11.09
N GLU A 149 9.49 8.38 11.57
CA GLU A 149 9.30 9.27 12.72
C GLU A 149 9.78 8.62 14.02
N TYR A 150 9.48 7.34 14.25
CA TYR A 150 10.02 6.55 15.36
C TYR A 150 11.56 6.61 15.42
N MET A 151 12.20 6.38 14.27
CA MET A 151 13.67 6.44 14.18
C MET A 151 14.23 7.82 14.49
N LYS A 152 13.53 8.91 14.11
CA LYS A 152 13.96 10.29 14.35
C LYS A 152 13.73 10.73 15.80
N THR A 153 12.56 10.47 16.33
CA THR A 153 12.11 11.02 17.61
C THR A 153 12.53 10.14 18.80
N ILE A 154 12.28 8.84 18.70
CA ILE A 154 12.54 7.88 19.78
C ILE A 154 13.99 7.38 19.73
N MET A 155 14.43 6.90 18.55
CA MET A 155 15.79 6.38 18.35
C MET A 155 16.85 7.48 18.14
N LYS A 156 16.44 8.76 18.16
CA LYS A 156 17.32 9.97 18.04
C LYS A 156 18.15 10.03 16.77
N ARG A 157 17.75 9.35 15.70
CA ARG A 157 18.42 9.39 14.39
C ARG A 157 17.85 10.54 13.53
N ARG A 158 18.20 11.78 13.82
CA ARG A 158 17.59 13.01 13.25
C ARG A 158 17.44 13.02 11.72
N ASN A 159 18.43 12.50 10.99
CA ASN A 159 18.46 12.50 9.52
C ASN A 159 18.02 11.17 8.91
N PHE A 160 17.33 10.30 9.69
CA PHE A 160 16.90 8.99 9.19
C PHE A 160 15.81 9.12 8.13
N GLY A 161 15.95 8.31 7.08
CA GLY A 161 14.93 8.11 6.05
C GLY A 161 15.29 6.91 5.18
N LEU A 162 14.31 6.10 4.82
CA LEU A 162 14.49 5.00 3.88
C LEU A 162 14.58 5.54 2.45
N ASN A 163 15.78 5.88 2.02
CA ASN A 163 16.02 6.34 0.64
C ASN A 163 16.23 5.13 -0.28
N VAL A 164 15.47 5.02 -1.35
CA VAL A 164 15.55 3.88 -2.29
C VAL A 164 16.92 3.71 -2.95
N ASP A 165 17.74 4.76 -3.02
CA ASP A 165 19.09 4.69 -3.59
C ASP A 165 20.12 4.06 -2.63
N THR A 166 19.85 4.07 -1.32
CA THR A 166 20.84 3.69 -0.30
C THR A 166 20.34 2.69 0.72
N MET A 167 19.02 2.44 0.79
CA MET A 167 18.47 1.50 1.76
C MET A 167 18.97 0.07 1.52
N THR A 168 19.17 -0.64 2.60
CA THR A 168 19.71 -2.00 2.61
C THR A 168 18.64 -3.04 2.96
N SER A 169 18.97 -4.32 2.85
CA SER A 169 18.13 -5.41 3.35
C SER A 169 17.96 -5.37 4.87
N ASP A 170 18.94 -4.82 5.62
CA ASP A 170 18.84 -4.64 7.07
C ASP A 170 17.84 -3.55 7.45
N ASP A 171 17.72 -2.51 6.63
CA ASP A 171 16.68 -1.50 6.79
C ASP A 171 15.27 -2.11 6.59
N LEU A 172 15.11 -3.03 5.63
CA LEU A 172 13.86 -3.78 5.44
C LEU A 172 13.55 -4.69 6.63
N ARG A 173 14.57 -5.37 7.20
CA ARG A 173 14.41 -6.19 8.43
C ARG A 173 14.00 -5.32 9.62
N SER A 174 14.62 -4.16 9.77
CA SER A 174 14.29 -3.20 10.83
C SER A 174 12.87 -2.64 10.68
N LEU A 175 12.44 -2.32 9.46
CA LEU A 175 11.06 -1.94 9.15
C LEU A 175 10.08 -3.08 9.47
N GLN A 176 10.43 -4.32 9.15
CA GLN A 176 9.61 -5.49 9.48
C GLN A 176 9.44 -5.65 10.98
N ALA A 177 10.53 -5.54 11.75
CA ALA A 177 10.50 -5.61 13.21
C ALA A 177 9.61 -4.50 13.81
N PHE A 178 9.70 -3.27 13.29
CA PHE A 178 8.82 -2.17 13.70
C PHE A 178 7.34 -2.49 13.43
N ILE A 179 7.01 -2.97 12.22
CA ILE A 179 5.63 -3.31 11.84
C ILE A 179 5.06 -4.42 12.74
N CYS A 180 5.86 -5.39 13.16
CA CYS A 180 5.45 -6.44 14.10
C CYS A 180 5.11 -5.89 15.49
N LYS A 181 5.75 -4.82 15.90
CA LYS A 181 5.58 -4.18 17.23
C LYS A 181 4.61 -3.00 17.23
N GLU A 182 3.96 -2.69 16.10
CA GLU A 182 3.05 -1.52 16.02
C GLU A 182 1.92 -1.55 17.07
N VAL A 183 1.51 -2.74 17.54
CA VAL A 183 0.50 -2.86 18.60
C VAL A 183 1.03 -2.29 19.92
N ASP A 184 2.23 -2.70 20.32
CA ASP A 184 2.87 -2.24 21.53
C ASP A 184 3.19 -0.74 21.44
N PHE A 185 3.73 -0.31 20.31
CA PHE A 185 4.09 1.09 20.06
C PHE A 185 2.90 2.04 20.00
N TYR A 186 1.71 1.54 19.64
CA TYR A 186 0.49 2.34 19.64
C TYR A 186 0.12 2.84 21.03
N ASP A 187 0.36 2.02 22.06
CA ASP A 187 0.11 2.36 23.44
C ASP A 187 1.31 3.13 24.07
N GLU A 188 2.54 2.78 23.66
CA GLU A 188 3.76 3.36 24.22
C GLU A 188 4.10 4.75 23.65
N PHE A 189 3.83 4.98 22.34
CA PHE A 189 4.15 6.21 21.60
C PHE A 189 2.94 6.72 20.80
N PRO A 190 1.86 7.15 21.48
CA PRO A 190 0.61 7.55 20.80
C PRO A 190 0.79 8.71 19.81
N GLU A 191 1.82 9.54 19.99
CA GLU A 191 2.16 10.66 19.11
C GLU A 191 2.51 10.22 17.67
N LEU A 192 2.97 8.97 17.48
CA LEU A 192 3.27 8.40 16.18
C LEU A 192 2.01 7.97 15.40
N TYR A 193 0.86 7.92 16.06
CA TYR A 193 -0.39 7.34 15.54
C TYR A 193 -1.53 8.34 15.46
N THR A 194 -1.22 9.63 15.44
CA THR A 194 -2.22 10.72 15.38
C THR A 194 -3.06 10.69 14.08
N ASP A 195 -2.58 10.02 13.04
CA ASP A 195 -3.26 9.81 11.75
C ASP A 195 -4.28 8.67 11.76
N ILE A 196 -4.40 7.94 12.89
CA ILE A 196 -5.32 6.82 13.03
C ILE A 196 -6.57 7.26 13.78
N GLU A 197 -7.74 7.10 13.14
CA GLU A 197 -9.04 7.35 13.77
C GLU A 197 -9.28 6.37 14.93
N LYS A 198 -10.01 6.82 15.97
CA LYS A 198 -10.41 5.97 17.09
C LYS A 198 -11.17 4.75 16.58
N GLY A 199 -10.71 3.54 16.97
CA GLY A 199 -11.29 2.26 16.55
C GLY A 199 -10.53 1.54 15.42
N TYR A 200 -9.51 2.17 14.84
CA TYR A 200 -8.64 1.58 13.82
C TYR A 200 -7.21 1.30 14.32
N ALA A 201 -7.07 1.00 15.60
CA ALA A 201 -5.78 0.65 16.21
C ALA A 201 -5.03 -0.43 15.40
N PRO A 202 -3.70 -0.39 15.36
CA PRO A 202 -2.89 -1.43 14.75
C PRO A 202 -3.25 -2.82 15.31
N ARG A 203 -3.11 -3.84 14.48
CA ARG A 203 -3.30 -5.24 14.88
C ARG A 203 -2.03 -6.00 14.61
N GLU A 204 -1.83 -7.05 15.38
CA GLU A 204 -0.74 -7.99 15.14
C GLU A 204 -0.69 -8.43 13.66
N GLN A 205 0.51 -8.48 13.11
CA GLN A 205 0.72 -8.83 11.71
C GLN A 205 1.14 -10.28 11.57
N SER A 206 0.27 -11.07 10.94
CA SER A 206 0.62 -12.43 10.56
C SER A 206 1.69 -12.45 9.45
N GLU A 207 2.41 -13.57 9.32
CA GLU A 207 3.35 -13.81 8.23
C GLU A 207 2.76 -13.50 6.84
N ASN A 208 1.51 -13.88 6.62
CA ASN A 208 0.83 -13.60 5.36
C ASN A 208 0.56 -12.11 5.14
N SER A 209 0.32 -11.36 6.22
CA SER A 209 0.20 -9.89 6.16
C SER A 209 1.54 -9.25 5.83
N LEU A 210 2.61 -9.68 6.51
CA LEU A 210 3.97 -9.22 6.25
C LEU A 210 4.40 -9.54 4.81
N ASN A 211 4.17 -10.78 4.35
CA ASN A 211 4.41 -11.14 2.95
C ASN A 211 3.71 -10.18 1.99
N THR A 212 2.44 -9.86 2.26
CA THR A 212 1.66 -8.94 1.41
C THR A 212 2.25 -7.54 1.40
N ILE A 213 2.70 -7.02 2.55
CA ILE A 213 3.32 -5.70 2.68
C ILE A 213 4.64 -5.67 1.89
N PHE A 214 5.56 -6.59 2.17
CA PHE A 214 6.89 -6.58 1.57
C PHE A 214 6.86 -6.90 0.06
N ARG A 215 5.98 -7.77 -0.41
CA ARG A 215 5.77 -7.96 -1.86
C ARG A 215 5.29 -6.70 -2.58
N ARG A 216 4.50 -5.85 -1.92
CA ARG A 216 4.08 -4.56 -2.49
C ARG A 216 5.21 -3.56 -2.50
N ILE A 217 6.01 -3.49 -1.42
CA ILE A 217 7.25 -2.68 -1.40
C ILE A 217 8.19 -3.14 -2.51
N HIS A 218 8.42 -4.44 -2.65
CA HIS A 218 9.22 -5.02 -3.73
C HIS A 218 8.69 -4.65 -5.13
N THR A 219 7.36 -4.64 -5.31
CA THR A 219 6.76 -4.19 -6.58
C THR A 219 7.10 -2.73 -6.88
N VAL A 220 7.12 -1.86 -5.88
CA VAL A 220 7.51 -0.44 -6.03
C VAL A 220 9.00 -0.31 -6.32
N ILE A 221 9.86 -1.04 -5.61
CA ILE A 221 11.31 -1.04 -5.88
C ILE A 221 11.60 -1.53 -7.30
N ASN A 222 10.98 -2.63 -7.73
CA ASN A 222 11.11 -3.13 -9.10
C ASN A 222 10.62 -2.12 -10.15
N TYR A 223 9.60 -1.33 -9.84
CA TYR A 223 9.18 -0.23 -10.68
C TYR A 223 10.25 0.87 -10.74
N CYS A 224 10.85 1.22 -9.61
CA CYS A 224 11.94 2.20 -9.57
C CYS A 224 13.16 1.73 -10.39
N LEU A 225 13.56 0.47 -10.25
CA LEU A 225 14.65 -0.14 -11.03
C LEU A 225 14.35 -0.10 -12.54
N LYS A 226 13.18 -0.54 -12.97
CA LYS A 226 12.78 -0.58 -14.38
C LYS A 226 12.67 0.80 -15.05
N ASN A 227 12.44 1.84 -14.27
CA ASN A 227 12.33 3.21 -14.77
C ASN A 227 13.60 4.05 -14.49
N ASN A 228 14.70 3.42 -14.12
CA ASN A 228 15.99 4.07 -13.82
C ASN A 228 15.89 5.17 -12.74
N LEU A 229 14.95 5.01 -11.80
CA LEU A 229 14.80 5.91 -10.66
C LEU A 229 15.77 5.54 -9.52
N THR A 230 16.28 4.33 -9.53
CA THR A 230 17.34 3.81 -8.65
C THR A 230 18.07 2.66 -9.35
N THR A 231 19.29 2.35 -8.90
CA THR A 231 20.04 1.13 -9.28
C THR A 231 20.16 0.16 -8.11
N ASN A 232 19.69 0.56 -6.92
CA ASN A 232 19.81 -0.21 -5.70
C ASN A 232 18.64 -1.19 -5.53
N ASP A 233 18.93 -2.46 -5.32
CA ASP A 233 17.95 -3.51 -5.02
C ASP A 233 18.14 -4.08 -3.61
N PRO A 234 17.46 -3.55 -2.60
CA PRO A 234 17.53 -4.05 -1.23
C PRO A 234 16.87 -5.44 -1.06
N PHE A 235 16.10 -5.89 -2.06
CA PHE A 235 15.46 -7.21 -2.04
C PHE A 235 16.38 -8.33 -2.57
N ALA A 236 17.54 -8.03 -3.14
CA ALA A 236 18.49 -9.05 -3.60
C ALA A 236 18.90 -10.02 -2.49
N THR A 237 18.99 -9.56 -1.24
CA THR A 237 19.34 -10.35 -0.05
C THR A 237 18.28 -10.35 1.05
N PHE A 238 17.13 -9.70 0.84
CA PHE A 238 16.01 -9.71 1.78
C PHE A 238 15.07 -10.88 1.48
N GLU A 239 14.94 -11.78 2.43
CA GLU A 239 13.97 -12.86 2.34
C GLU A 239 12.57 -12.37 2.73
N THR A 240 11.70 -12.22 1.73
CA THR A 240 10.29 -11.90 1.97
C THR A 240 9.63 -13.01 2.78
N PRO A 241 8.88 -12.70 3.86
CA PRO A 241 8.18 -13.70 4.66
C PRO A 241 7.37 -14.68 3.79
N LYS A 242 7.43 -15.97 4.10
CA LYS A 242 6.75 -17.00 3.31
C LYS A 242 5.26 -17.05 3.61
N VAL A 243 4.45 -17.31 2.58
CA VAL A 243 3.00 -17.46 2.77
C VAL A 243 2.69 -18.83 3.34
N ILE A 244 1.99 -18.84 4.46
CA ILE A 244 1.54 -20.06 5.15
C ILE A 244 0.09 -20.33 4.75
N TYR A 245 -0.18 -21.59 4.41
CA TYR A 245 -1.49 -22.06 4.07
C TYR A 245 -1.85 -23.30 4.90
N GLY A 246 -3.02 -23.29 5.52
CA GLY A 246 -3.58 -24.49 6.11
C GLY A 246 -4.20 -25.41 5.05
N PRO A 247 -4.43 -26.69 5.40
CA PRO A 247 -5.17 -27.61 4.55
C PRO A 247 -6.57 -27.05 4.28
N PRO A 248 -7.08 -27.13 3.05
CA PRO A 248 -8.41 -26.66 2.76
C PRO A 248 -9.45 -27.61 3.36
N PHE A 249 -10.52 -27.04 3.89
CA PHE A 249 -11.68 -27.75 4.40
C PHE A 249 -12.93 -27.22 3.69
N TYR A 250 -13.96 -28.08 3.54
CA TYR A 250 -15.22 -27.78 2.87
C TYR A 250 -16.30 -28.73 3.34
N LEU A 251 -17.57 -28.48 3.03
CA LEU A 251 -18.68 -29.38 3.33
C LEU A 251 -18.68 -30.55 2.32
N ASN A 252 -18.79 -31.78 2.77
CA ASN A 252 -19.11 -32.89 1.89
C ASN A 252 -20.57 -32.80 1.39
N LEU A 253 -20.97 -33.71 0.50
CA LEU A 253 -22.34 -33.68 -0.08
C LEU A 253 -23.42 -33.85 0.96
N GLU A 254 -23.21 -34.72 1.92
CA GLU A 254 -24.18 -34.99 3.01
C GLU A 254 -24.33 -33.78 3.92
N GLU A 255 -23.22 -33.18 4.35
CA GLU A 255 -23.20 -31.98 5.16
C GLU A 255 -23.88 -30.80 4.42
N ARG A 256 -23.58 -30.64 3.12
CA ARG A 256 -24.19 -29.62 2.28
C ARG A 256 -25.70 -29.82 2.21
N ASP A 257 -26.16 -31.05 1.96
CA ASP A 257 -27.57 -31.34 1.83
C ASP A 257 -28.30 -31.23 3.18
N LYS A 258 -27.63 -31.58 4.28
CA LYS A 258 -28.13 -31.36 5.65
C LYS A 258 -28.39 -29.87 5.90
N VAL A 259 -27.50 -28.98 5.44
CA VAL A 259 -27.71 -27.51 5.52
C VAL A 259 -28.86 -27.07 4.60
N TYR A 260 -28.94 -27.60 3.39
CA TYR A 260 -29.96 -27.23 2.42
C TYR A 260 -31.40 -27.52 2.95
N TYR A 261 -31.58 -28.69 3.55
CA TYR A 261 -32.90 -29.15 4.07
C TYR A 261 -33.12 -28.77 5.54
N ALA A 262 -32.20 -28.06 6.17
CA ALA A 262 -32.34 -27.70 7.58
C ALA A 262 -33.59 -26.86 7.82
N ASP A 263 -34.36 -27.26 8.82
CA ASP A 263 -35.40 -26.40 9.37
C ASP A 263 -34.74 -25.30 10.23
N LEU A 264 -35.05 -24.06 9.91
CA LEU A 264 -34.60 -22.86 10.61
C LEU A 264 -35.79 -22.01 11.06
N SER A 265 -36.97 -22.62 11.20
CA SER A 265 -38.19 -21.93 11.62
C SER A 265 -38.04 -21.31 13.00
N ASP A 266 -37.32 -21.97 13.90
CA ASP A 266 -37.04 -21.50 15.27
C ASP A 266 -35.96 -20.39 15.30
N CYS A 267 -35.36 -20.10 14.16
CA CYS A 267 -34.32 -19.10 14.04
C CYS A 267 -34.86 -17.76 13.55
N CYS A 268 -34.11 -16.69 13.71
CA CYS A 268 -34.50 -15.40 13.16
C CYS A 268 -34.67 -15.49 11.63
N ARG A 269 -35.70 -14.81 11.09
CA ARG A 269 -36.07 -14.82 9.66
C ARG A 269 -34.90 -14.59 8.69
N GLY A 270 -33.92 -13.77 9.08
CA GLY A 270 -32.74 -13.52 8.27
C GLY A 270 -31.82 -14.73 8.11
N MET A 271 -31.87 -15.71 9.02
CA MET A 271 -31.01 -16.89 8.97
C MET A 271 -31.33 -17.80 7.78
N GLN A 272 -32.62 -17.97 7.45
CA GLN A 272 -33.05 -18.72 6.27
C GLN A 272 -32.51 -18.07 4.98
N VAL A 273 -32.56 -16.74 4.89
CA VAL A 273 -32.03 -15.99 3.75
C VAL A 273 -30.50 -16.24 3.60
N TYR A 274 -29.75 -16.16 4.69
CA TYR A 274 -28.31 -16.44 4.64
C TYR A 274 -28.00 -17.91 4.33
N ARG A 275 -28.82 -18.85 4.77
CA ARG A 275 -28.73 -20.27 4.36
C ARG A 275 -28.87 -20.39 2.85
N ASP A 276 -29.90 -19.81 2.27
CA ASP A 276 -30.20 -19.91 0.84
C ASP A 276 -29.06 -19.26 0.01
N ILE A 277 -28.56 -18.10 0.43
CA ILE A 277 -27.41 -17.45 -0.19
C ILE A 277 -26.17 -18.37 -0.13
N PHE A 278 -25.89 -18.97 1.03
CA PHE A 278 -24.74 -19.87 1.22
C PHE A 278 -24.88 -21.13 0.38
N MET A 279 -26.07 -21.70 0.34
CA MET A 279 -26.37 -22.90 -0.46
C MET A 279 -26.25 -22.61 -1.94
N PHE A 280 -26.80 -21.49 -2.43
CA PHE A 280 -26.65 -21.10 -3.81
C PHE A 280 -25.15 -20.91 -4.18
N GLN A 281 -24.38 -20.28 -3.32
CA GLN A 281 -22.94 -20.14 -3.51
C GLN A 281 -22.20 -21.50 -3.52
N CYS A 282 -22.63 -22.47 -2.69
CA CYS A 282 -22.11 -23.85 -2.72
C CYS A 282 -22.45 -24.61 -4.00
N LEU A 283 -23.52 -24.22 -4.70
CA LEU A 283 -24.02 -24.89 -5.90
C LEU A 283 -23.43 -24.30 -7.19
N ILE A 284 -22.98 -23.03 -7.18
CA ILE A 284 -22.40 -22.38 -8.37
C ILE A 284 -20.91 -22.03 -8.21
N GLY A 285 -20.37 -22.09 -7.00
CA GLY A 285 -18.93 -21.94 -6.74
C GLY A 285 -18.35 -20.54 -6.95
N CYS A 286 -19.14 -19.49 -7.15
CA CYS A 286 -18.67 -18.13 -7.37
C CYS A 286 -18.05 -17.51 -6.11
N ARG A 287 -17.28 -16.43 -6.27
CA ARG A 287 -16.82 -15.64 -5.11
C ARG A 287 -17.99 -14.83 -4.55
N ALA A 288 -17.99 -14.57 -3.26
CA ALA A 288 -19.05 -13.78 -2.63
C ALA A 288 -19.22 -12.36 -3.23
N GLY A 289 -18.12 -11.75 -3.73
CA GLY A 289 -18.19 -10.48 -4.47
C GLY A 289 -18.92 -10.60 -5.79
N ASP A 290 -18.61 -11.65 -6.55
CA ASP A 290 -19.27 -11.93 -7.81
C ASP A 290 -20.75 -12.26 -7.54
N LEU A 291 -21.05 -13.09 -6.52
CA LEU A 291 -22.43 -13.42 -6.11
C LEU A 291 -23.30 -12.19 -5.83
N LEU A 292 -22.73 -11.22 -5.08
CA LEU A 292 -23.42 -9.97 -4.75
C LEU A 292 -23.71 -9.09 -5.99
N ALA A 293 -22.91 -9.24 -7.03
CA ALA A 293 -23.05 -8.50 -8.29
C ALA A 293 -24.03 -9.15 -9.29
N LEU A 294 -24.37 -10.45 -9.13
CA LEU A 294 -25.25 -11.17 -10.06
C LEU A 294 -26.65 -10.54 -10.15
N ARG A 295 -27.18 -10.52 -11.37
CA ARG A 295 -28.50 -10.03 -11.75
C ARG A 295 -29.25 -11.10 -12.55
N LYS A 296 -30.53 -10.87 -12.80
CA LYS A 296 -31.34 -11.78 -13.62
C LYS A 296 -30.79 -11.98 -15.03
N ASP A 297 -30.23 -10.95 -15.63
CA ASP A 297 -29.57 -11.00 -16.93
C ASP A 297 -28.35 -11.93 -16.97
N ASN A 298 -27.82 -12.30 -15.81
CA ASN A 298 -26.75 -13.31 -15.72
C ASN A 298 -27.30 -14.75 -15.78
N ILE A 299 -28.61 -14.95 -15.83
CA ILE A 299 -29.22 -16.26 -16.01
C ILE A 299 -29.57 -16.45 -17.49
N VAL A 300 -28.76 -17.24 -18.19
CA VAL A 300 -28.88 -17.49 -19.63
C VAL A 300 -28.99 -18.99 -19.87
N ASP A 301 -30.02 -19.42 -20.57
CA ASP A 301 -30.27 -20.84 -20.93
C ASP A 301 -30.11 -21.83 -19.75
N GLY A 302 -30.63 -21.48 -18.58
CA GLY A 302 -30.55 -22.32 -17.39
C GLY A 302 -29.18 -22.41 -16.73
N ALA A 303 -28.27 -21.46 -17.05
CA ALA A 303 -26.94 -21.34 -16.46
C ALA A 303 -26.71 -19.93 -15.91
N VAL A 304 -25.84 -19.80 -14.91
CA VAL A 304 -25.30 -18.50 -14.49
C VAL A 304 -24.09 -18.18 -15.32
N GLU A 305 -24.11 -17.00 -15.99
CA GLU A 305 -22.99 -16.48 -16.77
C GLU A 305 -22.47 -15.17 -16.19
N TYR A 306 -21.17 -15.08 -15.94
CA TYR A 306 -20.55 -13.86 -15.46
C TYR A 306 -19.06 -13.81 -15.73
N ILE A 307 -18.48 -12.59 -15.71
CA ILE A 307 -17.03 -12.38 -15.72
C ILE A 307 -16.61 -12.01 -14.29
N ALA A 308 -15.70 -12.80 -13.72
CA ALA A 308 -15.25 -12.58 -12.34
C ALA A 308 -14.55 -11.21 -12.20
N GLU A 309 -15.00 -10.37 -11.27
CA GLU A 309 -14.51 -9.02 -11.04
C GLU A 309 -12.98 -8.97 -10.84
N LYS A 310 -12.43 -9.98 -10.16
CA LYS A 310 -10.98 -10.07 -9.90
C LYS A 310 -10.13 -10.20 -11.18
N THR A 311 -10.67 -10.77 -12.24
CA THR A 311 -9.93 -11.05 -13.49
C THR A 311 -10.35 -10.16 -14.65
N LYS A 312 -11.40 -9.38 -14.49
CA LYS A 312 -11.99 -8.51 -15.52
C LYS A 312 -10.99 -7.54 -16.16
N GLY A 313 -10.05 -6.99 -15.38
CA GLY A 313 -9.06 -6.02 -15.87
C GLY A 313 -7.82 -6.59 -16.52
N HIS A 314 -7.57 -7.92 -16.45
CA HIS A 314 -6.33 -8.51 -16.96
C HIS A 314 -6.56 -9.62 -18.00
N ASN A 315 -7.46 -10.52 -17.71
CA ASN A 315 -7.81 -11.64 -18.61
C ASN A 315 -9.27 -12.01 -18.34
N PRO A 316 -10.22 -11.26 -18.93
CA PRO A 316 -11.63 -11.53 -18.74
C PRO A 316 -11.99 -12.88 -19.36
N ARG A 317 -12.55 -13.77 -18.55
CA ARG A 317 -13.12 -15.03 -19.02
C ARG A 317 -14.54 -15.14 -18.52
N THR A 318 -15.45 -15.49 -19.42
CA THR A 318 -16.83 -15.81 -19.08
C THR A 318 -16.84 -17.15 -18.35
N ILE A 319 -17.44 -17.16 -17.18
CA ILE A 319 -17.70 -18.36 -16.37
C ILE A 319 -19.17 -18.70 -16.58
N ARG A 320 -19.43 -19.90 -17.05
CA ARG A 320 -20.79 -20.43 -17.24
C ARG A 320 -20.99 -21.65 -16.37
N VAL A 321 -21.96 -21.60 -15.45
CA VAL A 321 -22.27 -22.68 -14.52
C VAL A 321 -23.72 -23.08 -14.69
N PRO A 322 -24.02 -24.28 -15.24
CA PRO A 322 -25.39 -24.79 -15.33
C PRO A 322 -26.05 -24.89 -13.94
N LEU A 323 -27.31 -24.49 -13.86
CA LEU A 323 -28.10 -24.53 -12.64
C LEU A 323 -28.74 -25.91 -12.45
N ASN A 324 -28.42 -26.56 -11.35
CA ASN A 324 -29.16 -27.76 -10.93
C ASN A 324 -30.51 -27.38 -10.26
N ASP A 325 -31.36 -28.37 -10.00
CA ASP A 325 -32.71 -28.13 -9.49
C ASP A 325 -32.73 -27.44 -8.13
N LYS A 326 -31.76 -27.73 -7.24
CA LYS A 326 -31.62 -27.05 -5.94
C LYS A 326 -31.31 -25.56 -6.11
N ALA A 327 -30.47 -25.22 -7.07
CA ALA A 327 -30.15 -23.83 -7.37
C ALA A 327 -31.34 -23.09 -8.00
N LYS A 328 -32.07 -23.74 -8.91
CA LYS A 328 -33.27 -23.19 -9.52
C LYS A 328 -34.35 -22.93 -8.46
N ALA A 329 -34.62 -23.90 -7.56
CA ALA A 329 -35.58 -23.75 -6.47
C ALA A 329 -35.23 -22.56 -5.53
N ILE A 330 -33.93 -22.31 -5.27
CA ILE A 330 -33.54 -21.13 -4.52
C ILE A 330 -33.84 -19.84 -5.29
N LEU A 331 -33.54 -19.78 -6.61
CA LEU A 331 -33.81 -18.59 -7.43
C LEU A 331 -35.32 -18.29 -7.52
N GLU A 332 -36.15 -19.31 -7.68
CA GLU A 332 -37.60 -19.18 -7.75
C GLU A 332 -38.17 -18.55 -6.48
N LYS A 333 -37.67 -18.96 -5.30
CA LYS A 333 -38.04 -18.37 -4.00
C LYS A 333 -37.81 -16.86 -3.91
N TYR A 334 -36.86 -16.31 -4.67
CA TYR A 334 -36.49 -14.92 -4.66
C TYR A 334 -36.80 -14.18 -5.98
N ASN A 335 -37.72 -14.72 -6.78
CA ASN A 335 -38.03 -14.16 -8.10
C ASN A 335 -38.57 -12.72 -8.06
N ASP A 336 -39.16 -12.30 -6.94
CA ASP A 336 -39.79 -10.99 -6.78
C ASP A 336 -38.82 -9.87 -6.38
N LEU A 337 -37.51 -10.14 -6.35
CA LEU A 337 -36.46 -9.15 -5.94
C LEU A 337 -36.06 -8.15 -7.04
N GLY A 338 -36.94 -7.85 -8.01
CA GLY A 338 -36.64 -6.98 -9.13
C GLY A 338 -35.49 -7.55 -9.97
N ASP A 339 -34.41 -6.80 -10.17
CA ASP A 339 -33.25 -7.16 -11.00
C ASP A 339 -32.29 -8.17 -10.33
N ARG A 340 -32.37 -8.35 -9.01
CA ARG A 340 -31.44 -9.24 -8.27
C ARG A 340 -31.92 -10.68 -8.27
N ILE A 341 -30.95 -11.61 -8.28
CA ILE A 341 -31.24 -13.03 -8.14
C ILE A 341 -31.33 -13.51 -6.69
N LEU A 342 -30.70 -12.78 -5.75
CA LEU A 342 -30.68 -13.06 -4.31
C LEU A 342 -30.74 -11.78 -3.49
N PRO A 343 -31.23 -11.85 -2.22
CA PRO A 343 -31.21 -10.71 -1.32
C PRO A 343 -29.79 -10.13 -1.11
N LYS A 344 -29.72 -8.80 -0.92
CA LYS A 344 -28.46 -8.12 -0.60
C LYS A 344 -27.96 -8.54 0.79
N PHE A 345 -26.66 -8.77 0.93
CA PHE A 345 -26.03 -9.13 2.19
C PHE A 345 -24.78 -8.29 2.47
N ASN A 346 -24.43 -8.19 3.76
CA ASN A 346 -23.18 -7.66 4.23
C ASN A 346 -22.20 -8.83 4.47
N TYR A 347 -20.93 -8.67 4.08
CA TYR A 347 -19.92 -9.73 4.24
C TYR A 347 -19.68 -10.16 5.68
N SER A 348 -19.65 -9.20 6.62
CA SER A 348 -19.45 -9.51 8.03
C SER A 348 -20.57 -10.38 8.58
N ASP A 349 -21.81 -9.97 8.29
CA ASP A 349 -23.00 -10.69 8.74
C ASP A 349 -23.16 -12.02 8.03
N TYR A 350 -22.81 -12.09 6.76
CA TYR A 350 -22.81 -13.33 6.01
C TYR A 350 -21.88 -14.38 6.63
N ASN A 351 -20.64 -14.03 6.95
CA ASN A 351 -19.70 -14.95 7.62
C ASN A 351 -20.21 -15.37 9.01
N LYS A 352 -20.78 -14.43 9.79
CA LYS A 352 -21.37 -14.75 11.11
C LYS A 352 -22.53 -15.72 11.00
N ASN A 353 -23.42 -15.50 10.04
CA ASN A 353 -24.61 -16.36 9.87
C ASN A 353 -24.25 -17.73 9.31
N ILE A 354 -23.27 -17.84 8.38
CA ILE A 354 -22.76 -19.15 7.96
C ILE A 354 -22.35 -19.99 9.18
N ARG A 355 -21.56 -19.44 10.10
CA ARG A 355 -21.11 -20.14 11.31
C ARG A 355 -22.28 -20.54 12.20
N LYS A 356 -23.25 -19.64 12.42
CA LYS A 356 -24.46 -19.94 13.22
C LYS A 356 -25.29 -21.05 12.60
N ILE A 357 -25.49 -21.03 11.28
CA ILE A 357 -26.24 -22.04 10.55
C ILE A 357 -25.55 -23.40 10.69
N LEU A 358 -24.25 -23.48 10.41
CA LEU A 358 -23.51 -24.73 10.53
C LEU A 358 -23.52 -25.30 11.95
N LYS A 359 -23.44 -24.43 12.96
CA LYS A 359 -23.55 -24.82 14.37
C LYS A 359 -24.94 -25.34 14.71
N HIS A 360 -26.00 -24.65 14.29
CA HIS A 360 -27.39 -25.05 14.50
C HIS A 360 -27.68 -26.42 13.85
N VAL A 361 -27.17 -26.63 12.63
CA VAL A 361 -27.35 -27.91 11.90
C VAL A 361 -26.47 -29.04 12.46
N GLY A 362 -25.56 -28.74 13.41
CA GLY A 362 -24.68 -29.72 14.05
C GLY A 362 -23.49 -30.16 13.20
N ILE A 363 -23.01 -29.27 12.29
CA ILE A 363 -21.80 -29.51 11.52
C ILE A 363 -20.59 -29.01 12.32
N ASN A 364 -20.17 -29.82 13.28
CA ASN A 364 -19.14 -29.47 14.26
C ASN A 364 -17.88 -30.34 14.19
N ARG A 365 -17.72 -31.15 13.13
CA ARG A 365 -16.50 -31.93 12.97
C ARG A 365 -15.25 -31.05 13.00
N LYS A 366 -14.17 -31.55 13.58
CA LYS A 366 -12.90 -30.83 13.70
C LYS A 366 -12.17 -30.83 12.37
N VAL A 367 -11.61 -29.68 12.03
CA VAL A 367 -10.74 -29.46 10.86
C VAL A 367 -9.42 -28.85 11.29
N VAL A 368 -8.35 -29.19 10.58
CA VAL A 368 -7.04 -28.61 10.83
C VAL A 368 -7.01 -27.18 10.28
N VAL A 369 -6.63 -26.23 11.10
CA VAL A 369 -6.33 -24.85 10.72
C VAL A 369 -4.93 -24.49 11.16
N ILE A 370 -4.25 -23.64 10.41
CA ILE A 370 -2.95 -23.11 10.83
C ILE A 370 -3.18 -21.76 11.49
N ASN A 371 -2.69 -21.63 12.71
CA ASN A 371 -2.59 -20.32 13.36
C ASN A 371 -1.51 -19.52 12.63
N LEU A 372 -1.92 -18.41 11.99
CA LEU A 372 -1.00 -17.60 11.17
C LEU A 372 0.00 -16.79 12.01
N MET A 373 -0.20 -16.71 13.32
CA MET A 373 0.71 -16.03 14.26
C MET A 373 1.77 -16.99 14.80
N THR A 374 1.32 -18.16 15.33
CA THR A 374 2.22 -19.14 15.96
C THR A 374 2.78 -20.18 14.98
N ARG A 375 2.19 -20.30 13.77
CA ARG A 375 2.45 -21.34 12.76
C ARG A 375 2.04 -22.75 13.17
N GLU A 376 1.42 -22.91 14.33
CA GLU A 376 1.00 -24.22 14.83
C GLU A 376 -0.32 -24.65 14.17
N SER A 377 -0.47 -25.96 14.05
CA SER A 377 -1.73 -26.55 13.61
C SER A 377 -2.70 -26.69 14.78
N GLU A 378 -3.91 -26.22 14.62
CA GLU A 378 -4.97 -26.29 15.61
C GLU A 378 -6.17 -27.06 15.04
N MET A 379 -6.83 -27.85 15.89
CA MET A 379 -8.08 -28.53 15.54
C MET A 379 -9.27 -27.69 15.99
N LYS A 380 -10.02 -27.11 15.03
CA LYS A 380 -11.21 -26.29 15.33
C LYS A 380 -12.48 -26.88 14.71
N PRO A 381 -13.65 -26.73 15.34
CA PRO A 381 -14.92 -27.08 14.69
C PRO A 381 -15.09 -26.35 13.36
N LEU A 382 -15.55 -27.06 12.32
CA LEU A 382 -15.75 -26.47 11.01
C LEU A 382 -16.71 -25.26 11.08
N CYS A 383 -17.75 -25.34 11.90
CA CYS A 383 -18.69 -24.22 12.10
C CYS A 383 -18.04 -22.94 12.62
N ASP A 384 -16.93 -23.01 13.37
CA ASP A 384 -16.28 -21.83 13.93
C ASP A 384 -15.35 -21.13 12.92
N VAL A 385 -14.85 -21.87 11.93
CA VAL A 385 -13.87 -21.38 10.94
C VAL A 385 -14.43 -21.20 9.54
N ALA A 386 -15.68 -21.59 9.31
CA ALA A 386 -16.35 -21.44 8.03
C ALA A 386 -16.52 -19.97 7.63
N THR A 387 -16.38 -19.73 6.34
CA THR A 387 -16.52 -18.41 5.72
C THR A 387 -17.21 -18.52 4.36
N THR A 388 -17.45 -17.39 3.71
CA THR A 388 -17.93 -17.34 2.32
C THR A 388 -17.05 -18.15 1.35
N HIS A 389 -15.76 -18.25 1.64
CA HIS A 389 -14.83 -19.10 0.86
C HIS A 389 -15.09 -20.60 1.05
N THR A 390 -15.68 -21.00 2.17
CA THR A 390 -16.07 -22.40 2.40
C THR A 390 -17.10 -22.85 1.38
N ALA A 391 -18.09 -21.99 1.02
CA ALA A 391 -19.05 -22.31 -0.04
C ALA A 391 -18.36 -22.64 -1.38
N ARG A 392 -17.43 -21.78 -1.80
CA ARG A 392 -16.68 -22.01 -3.04
C ARG A 392 -15.81 -23.25 -2.97
N LYS A 393 -15.19 -23.50 -1.82
CA LYS A 393 -14.42 -24.74 -1.60
C LYS A 393 -15.30 -25.98 -1.64
N THR A 394 -16.52 -25.89 -1.13
CA THR A 394 -17.54 -26.96 -1.18
C THR A 394 -17.89 -27.33 -2.62
N PHE A 395 -18.15 -26.34 -3.48
CA PHE A 395 -18.38 -26.58 -4.89
C PHE A 395 -17.20 -27.30 -5.55
N ILE A 396 -16.00 -26.72 -5.43
CA ILE A 396 -14.80 -27.21 -6.11
C ILE A 396 -14.39 -28.58 -5.59
N GLY A 397 -14.34 -28.77 -4.26
CA GLY A 397 -13.92 -30.04 -3.64
C GLY A 397 -14.82 -31.22 -4.02
N ASN A 398 -16.15 -31.04 -3.91
CA ASN A 398 -17.08 -32.10 -4.27
C ASN A 398 -17.11 -32.37 -5.78
N LEU A 399 -16.95 -31.33 -6.61
CA LEU A 399 -16.88 -31.51 -8.05
C LEU A 399 -15.60 -32.23 -8.46
N TYR A 400 -14.46 -31.88 -7.88
CA TYR A 400 -13.17 -32.53 -8.15
C TYR A 400 -13.16 -34.02 -7.73
N LYS A 401 -13.79 -34.37 -6.60
CA LYS A 401 -13.96 -35.78 -6.20
C LYS A 401 -14.66 -36.62 -7.27
N LYS A 402 -15.68 -36.04 -7.91
CA LYS A 402 -16.49 -36.77 -8.93
C LYS A 402 -15.84 -36.81 -10.30
N VAL A 403 -15.26 -35.69 -10.73
CA VAL A 403 -14.79 -35.55 -12.13
C VAL A 403 -13.32 -35.90 -12.29
N LYS A 404 -12.49 -35.69 -11.24
CA LYS A 404 -11.02 -35.90 -11.23
C LYS A 404 -10.26 -35.14 -12.35
N ASP A 405 -10.94 -34.24 -13.10
CA ASP A 405 -10.35 -33.39 -14.13
C ASP A 405 -10.21 -31.94 -13.63
N PRO A 406 -8.97 -31.49 -13.38
CA PRO A 406 -8.71 -30.14 -12.92
C PRO A 406 -9.18 -29.06 -13.90
N SER A 407 -9.03 -29.27 -15.19
CA SER A 407 -9.31 -28.26 -16.23
C SER A 407 -10.83 -27.99 -16.32
N LEU A 408 -11.62 -29.05 -16.26
CA LEU A 408 -13.08 -28.96 -16.25
C LEU A 408 -13.58 -28.24 -15.00
N VAL A 409 -13.07 -28.61 -13.82
CA VAL A 409 -13.43 -27.92 -12.57
C VAL A 409 -12.96 -26.46 -12.56
N ALA A 410 -11.77 -26.16 -13.15
CA ALA A 410 -11.27 -24.82 -13.29
C ALA A 410 -12.16 -23.96 -14.17
N SER A 411 -12.68 -24.51 -15.29
CA SER A 411 -13.60 -23.79 -16.19
C SER A 411 -14.88 -23.33 -15.50
N LEU A 412 -15.49 -24.21 -14.68
CA LEU A 412 -16.70 -23.91 -13.93
C LEU A 412 -16.45 -22.96 -12.76
N SER A 413 -15.26 -22.99 -12.17
CA SER A 413 -14.93 -22.16 -11.00
C SER A 413 -14.22 -20.86 -11.34
N GLY A 414 -13.78 -20.66 -12.60
CA GLY A 414 -13.00 -19.49 -13.01
C GLY A 414 -11.62 -19.42 -12.37
N HIS A 415 -10.98 -20.58 -12.12
CA HIS A 415 -9.57 -20.65 -11.79
C HIS A 415 -8.73 -20.68 -13.07
N THR A 416 -7.55 -20.09 -13.00
CA THR A 416 -6.55 -20.28 -14.05
C THR A 416 -5.98 -21.69 -13.92
N ASP A 417 -5.90 -22.40 -15.02
CA ASP A 417 -5.29 -23.72 -15.05
C ASP A 417 -3.84 -23.65 -14.53
N GLY A 418 -3.41 -24.67 -13.78
CA GLY A 418 -2.10 -24.69 -13.13
C GLY A 418 -1.92 -23.74 -11.94
N SER A 419 -2.96 -22.97 -11.53
CA SER A 419 -2.82 -22.03 -10.42
C SER A 419 -2.53 -22.76 -9.09
N ARG A 420 -1.57 -22.20 -8.30
CA ARG A 420 -1.27 -22.71 -6.94
C ARG A 420 -2.50 -22.75 -6.03
N ALA A 421 -3.46 -21.86 -6.25
CA ALA A 421 -4.71 -21.85 -5.49
C ALA A 421 -5.57 -23.06 -5.81
N PHE A 422 -5.55 -23.54 -7.05
CA PHE A 422 -6.30 -24.70 -7.50
C PHE A 422 -5.59 -26.01 -7.11
N ALA A 423 -4.25 -26.05 -7.17
CA ALA A 423 -3.44 -27.23 -6.80
C ALA A 423 -3.76 -27.76 -5.39
N ARG A 424 -4.15 -26.88 -4.45
CA ARG A 424 -4.52 -27.29 -3.08
C ARG A 424 -5.76 -28.18 -3.01
N TYR A 425 -6.65 -28.11 -3.98
CA TYR A 425 -7.82 -28.99 -4.02
C TYR A 425 -7.47 -30.41 -4.42
N ARG A 426 -6.29 -30.63 -5.03
CA ARG A 426 -5.77 -31.96 -5.38
C ARG A 426 -5.21 -32.72 -4.17
N GLU A 427 -4.78 -32.00 -3.12
CA GLU A 427 -4.08 -32.59 -1.97
C GLU A 427 -5.02 -33.12 -0.88
N ILE A 428 -6.36 -32.91 -1.01
CA ILE A 428 -7.26 -32.94 0.13
C ILE A 428 -7.86 -34.29 0.42
N ASP A 429 -7.95 -35.17 -0.56
CA ASP A 429 -8.81 -36.33 -0.43
C ASP A 429 -8.06 -37.53 0.09
N MET A 430 -8.17 -37.77 1.42
CA MET A 430 -7.68 -39.00 2.06
C MET A 430 -8.41 -40.24 1.53
N GLU A 431 -9.65 -40.10 1.07
CA GLU A 431 -10.43 -41.18 0.47
C GLU A 431 -9.83 -41.56 -0.91
N MET A 432 -9.55 -40.55 -1.75
CA MET A 432 -8.82 -40.79 -3.00
C MET A 432 -7.42 -41.36 -2.76
N LYS A 433 -6.72 -40.95 -1.71
CA LYS A 433 -5.41 -41.50 -1.35
C LYS A 433 -5.52 -42.96 -0.89
N ARG A 434 -6.56 -43.33 -0.15
CA ARG A 434 -6.86 -44.71 0.22
C ARG A 434 -7.17 -45.57 -1.01
N GLU A 435 -8.12 -45.08 -1.87
CA GLU A 435 -8.44 -45.76 -3.13
C GLU A 435 -7.16 -45.99 -3.96
N LEU A 436 -6.26 -45.03 -4.05
CA LEU A 436 -5.00 -45.19 -4.79
C LEU A 436 -4.06 -46.19 -4.14
N VAL A 437 -3.97 -46.25 -2.82
CA VAL A 437 -3.15 -47.23 -2.10
C VAL A 437 -3.77 -48.62 -2.24
N GLU A 438 -5.08 -48.76 -2.17
CA GLU A 438 -5.80 -50.04 -2.36
C GLU A 438 -5.67 -50.60 -3.78
N MET A 439 -5.34 -49.71 -4.79
CA MET A 439 -5.10 -50.18 -6.17
C MET A 439 -3.72 -50.85 -6.37
N ILE A 440 -2.84 -50.76 -5.40
CA ILE A 440 -1.48 -51.36 -5.46
C ILE A 440 -1.34 -52.57 -4.55
N ASP A 441 -2.40 -52.95 -3.81
CA ASP A 441 -2.52 -54.22 -3.10
C ASP A 441 -3.10 -55.29 -4.06
#